data_2beca635b2c1e46f29c1fc5c13e65650
#
_entry.id   2beca635b2c1e46f29c1fc5c13e65650
#
_cell.length_a   1.000
_cell.length_b   1.000
_cell.length_c   1.000
_cell.angle_alpha   90.00
_cell.angle_beta   90.00
_cell.angle_gamma   90.00
#
_symmetry.space_group_name_H-M   'P 1'
#
loop_
_entity.id
_entity.type
_entity.pdbx_description
1 polymer ?
#
loop_
_entity_poly.entity_id
_entity_poly.type
_entity_poly.pdbx_seq_one_letter_code
_entity_poly.pdbx_strand_id
1 'polypeptide(L)'
;MKSRRLLFLSVVAALGVAACAGSDDGAASSAAGPVVTDAKVPIAELVSDADPVGTETAPVDTEPEAEPVVTEAEPEPTAYDFAGVDLVVQAFVDDRGLNGAGLVIVDADDGVILERYWGEFGPERSSLIASSSKMLVAGVLLRLQDDGLLDIDAPVADAVDWGSGNPEITPAQLLSNSSGLVGLFPNPAYGPYVCQFLPVGTLQDCAKSIFTSPADDADINGPDVAFNYGGAQWQIAGAVAEAVSGKSWAELIDETYVQPCGVNSLAFNNHFTQMGEGFNYPVEFNSNPSTLIATDNPNLEGGAYITAPDYGRLLLMHLRGGVCGDEQVLSQNALDTMHADRIAAAYDGSAGGAGTGYGMGWWIDRESGRISDGGAYGTVPWLDLEDGYGVYLVVEATSGIGNDLAGQLYAIIDDAVNAS
;
A
#
# COMPACT_ATOMS: atom_id res chain seq x y z
N MET A 1 8.79 -17.55 -42.76
CA MET A 1 8.05 -16.84 -41.69
C MET A 1 7.96 -17.80 -40.53
N LYS A 2 8.84 -17.65 -39.53
CA LYS A 2 8.85 -18.48 -38.32
C LYS A 2 8.39 -17.60 -37.16
N SER A 3 7.21 -17.88 -36.63
CA SER A 3 6.62 -17.29 -35.44
C SER A 3 7.52 -17.58 -34.24
N ARG A 4 8.12 -16.55 -33.63
CA ARG A 4 8.79 -16.63 -32.34
C ARG A 4 7.73 -16.39 -31.27
N ARG A 5 7.31 -17.44 -30.60
CA ARG A 5 6.59 -17.33 -29.33
C ARG A 5 7.58 -16.85 -28.28
N LEU A 6 7.35 -15.66 -27.72
CA LEU A 6 8.03 -15.24 -26.50
C LEU A 6 7.47 -16.10 -25.35
N LEU A 7 8.31 -16.95 -24.79
CA LEU A 7 8.09 -17.55 -23.47
C LEU A 7 8.45 -16.49 -22.43
N PHE A 8 7.48 -16.05 -21.66
CA PHE A 8 7.74 -15.35 -20.40
C PHE A 8 8.29 -16.39 -19.41
N LEU A 9 9.60 -16.37 -19.19
CA LEU A 9 10.22 -17.11 -18.11
C LEU A 9 10.01 -16.36 -16.82
N SER A 10 9.16 -16.91 -15.94
CA SER A 10 9.15 -16.55 -14.53
C SER A 10 10.43 -17.11 -13.91
N VAL A 11 11.47 -16.30 -13.82
CA VAL A 11 12.70 -16.68 -13.12
C VAL A 11 12.61 -16.14 -11.70
N VAL A 12 12.14 -16.99 -10.79
CA VAL A 12 12.47 -16.88 -9.38
C VAL A 12 13.83 -17.52 -9.22
N ALA A 13 14.87 -16.71 -9.07
CA ALA A 13 16.21 -17.22 -8.79
C ALA A 13 16.25 -17.77 -7.36
N ALA A 14 16.35 -19.08 -7.22
CA ALA A 14 16.69 -19.73 -5.96
C ALA A 14 18.13 -19.37 -5.60
N LEU A 15 18.32 -18.45 -4.64
CA LEU A 15 19.61 -18.18 -4.02
C LEU A 15 19.92 -19.27 -3.01
N GLY A 16 20.64 -20.31 -3.42
CA GLY A 16 21.22 -21.28 -2.53
C GLY A 16 22.34 -20.67 -1.69
N VAL A 17 22.09 -20.41 -0.41
CA VAL A 17 23.13 -20.09 0.57
C VAL A 17 23.58 -21.40 1.19
N ALA A 18 24.81 -21.84 0.84
CA ALA A 18 25.49 -22.93 1.50
C ALA A 18 25.86 -22.51 2.93
N ALA A 19 25.21 -23.06 3.93
CA ALA A 19 25.58 -22.92 5.32
C ALA A 19 26.73 -23.88 5.64
N CYS A 20 27.88 -23.34 6.03
CA CYS A 20 28.95 -24.09 6.67
C CYS A 20 28.53 -24.46 8.10
N ALA A 21 28.39 -25.75 8.36
CA ALA A 21 28.20 -26.28 9.68
C ALA A 21 29.52 -26.20 10.49
N GLY A 22 29.45 -25.58 11.67
CA GLY A 22 30.44 -25.69 12.73
C GLY A 22 29.73 -26.12 13.99
N SER A 23 30.02 -27.35 14.40
CA SER A 23 29.63 -27.93 15.68
C SER A 23 30.42 -27.31 16.83
N ASP A 24 29.79 -26.98 17.95
CA ASP A 24 30.28 -27.46 19.26
C ASP A 24 29.30 -27.23 20.42
N ASP A 25 29.33 -28.20 21.31
CA ASP A 25 28.51 -28.47 22.48
C ASP A 25 28.63 -27.41 23.59
N GLY A 26 27.59 -27.31 24.42
CA GLY A 26 27.76 -26.76 25.77
C GLY A 26 26.51 -26.34 26.55
N ALA A 27 25.95 -27.33 27.26
CA ALA A 27 25.37 -27.23 28.61
C ALA A 27 24.30 -26.20 29.01
N ALA A 28 23.21 -26.76 29.48
CA ALA A 28 22.08 -26.17 30.20
C ALA A 28 22.48 -25.43 31.50
N SER A 29 21.75 -24.38 31.83
CA SER A 29 21.50 -23.95 33.21
C SER A 29 20.14 -23.27 33.32
N SER A 30 19.29 -23.87 34.14
CA SER A 30 18.00 -23.38 34.60
C SER A 30 18.18 -22.29 35.66
N ALA A 31 17.39 -21.23 35.60
CA ALA A 31 17.06 -20.45 36.80
C ALA A 31 15.65 -19.87 36.69
N ALA A 32 14.87 -20.27 37.65
CA ALA A 32 13.49 -19.85 37.87
C ALA A 32 13.42 -18.54 38.68
N GLY A 33 12.36 -17.80 38.45
CA GLY A 33 11.72 -16.98 39.41
C GLY A 33 11.66 -15.53 39.24
N PRO A 34 10.95 -14.68 39.96
CA PRO A 34 9.82 -14.99 40.82
C PRO A 34 8.47 -14.37 40.37
N VAL A 35 7.42 -14.94 40.89
CA VAL A 35 6.04 -14.52 40.93
C VAL A 35 5.91 -13.21 41.72
N VAL A 36 5.20 -12.20 41.20
CA VAL A 36 4.72 -11.05 41.97
C VAL A 36 3.21 -11.06 41.99
N THR A 37 2.70 -11.07 43.20
CA THR A 37 1.31 -11.17 43.62
C THR A 37 0.58 -9.81 43.51
N ASP A 38 -0.74 -9.95 43.32
CA ASP A 38 -1.80 -8.95 43.41
C ASP A 38 -1.65 -7.87 44.49
N ALA A 39 -1.98 -6.63 44.11
CA ALA A 39 -2.40 -5.59 45.06
C ALA A 39 -3.72 -4.96 44.58
N LYS A 40 -4.80 -5.30 45.25
CA LYS A 40 -6.10 -4.61 45.20
C LYS A 40 -6.01 -3.27 45.91
N VAL A 41 -6.52 -2.22 45.29
CA VAL A 41 -6.81 -0.92 45.93
C VAL A 41 -8.35 -0.71 46.01
N PRO A 42 -8.88 -0.28 47.14
CA PRO A 42 -10.32 -0.21 47.34
C PRO A 42 -10.97 1.11 46.87
N ILE A 43 -12.18 0.98 46.42
CA ILE A 43 -13.10 2.06 46.02
C ILE A 43 -13.62 2.71 47.32
N ALA A 44 -13.51 4.03 47.43
CA ALA A 44 -14.17 4.82 48.48
C ALA A 44 -15.43 5.49 47.92
N GLU A 45 -16.56 5.15 48.47
CA GLU A 45 -17.84 5.85 48.34
C GLU A 45 -17.74 7.26 48.94
N LEU A 46 -18.24 8.25 48.23
CA LEU A 46 -18.61 9.55 48.79
C LEU A 46 -20.09 9.82 48.48
N VAL A 47 -20.88 9.68 49.52
CA VAL A 47 -22.24 10.16 49.60
C VAL A 47 -22.18 11.61 50.07
N SER A 48 -22.87 12.54 49.44
CA SER A 48 -23.14 13.87 49.95
C SER A 48 -24.60 14.26 49.76
N ASP A 49 -25.20 14.65 50.87
CA ASP A 49 -26.57 15.03 51.09
C ASP A 49 -27.00 16.25 50.24
N ALA A 50 -28.24 16.25 49.80
CA ALA A 50 -28.95 17.38 49.21
C ALA A 50 -30.05 17.88 50.16
N ASP A 51 -29.97 19.15 50.54
CA ASP A 51 -31.06 19.87 51.18
C ASP A 51 -31.94 20.60 50.12
N PRO A 52 -33.27 20.73 50.37
CA PRO A 52 -34.22 21.27 49.41
C PRO A 52 -34.40 22.78 49.54
N VAL A 53 -34.37 23.52 48.43
CA VAL A 53 -34.76 24.94 48.37
C VAL A 53 -35.93 25.15 47.41
N GLY A 54 -36.93 25.73 47.98
CA GLY A 54 -38.00 26.62 47.60
C GLY A 54 -38.44 26.75 46.13
N THR A 55 -39.73 26.46 45.95
CA THR A 55 -40.55 26.81 44.79
C THR A 55 -40.78 28.31 44.69
N GLU A 56 -40.31 28.93 43.61
CA GLU A 56 -40.78 30.25 43.17
C GLU A 56 -41.32 30.13 41.74
N THR A 57 -42.61 30.43 41.58
CA THR A 57 -43.35 30.41 40.33
C THR A 57 -43.08 31.70 39.58
N ALA A 58 -42.39 31.63 38.43
CA ALA A 58 -42.29 32.70 37.45
C ALA A 58 -43.34 32.54 36.34
N PRO A 59 -43.76 33.63 35.66
CA PRO A 59 -44.89 33.63 34.72
C PRO A 59 -44.56 32.93 33.40
N VAL A 60 -45.58 32.27 32.87
CA VAL A 60 -45.54 31.57 31.57
C VAL A 60 -45.50 32.63 30.47
N ASP A 61 -44.32 32.76 29.83
CA ASP A 61 -44.23 33.37 28.52
C ASP A 61 -44.66 32.38 27.45
N THR A 62 -45.64 32.76 26.65
CA THR A 62 -46.08 32.00 25.49
C THR A 62 -45.00 32.00 24.44
N GLU A 63 -44.35 30.88 24.23
CA GLU A 63 -43.44 30.64 23.10
C GLU A 63 -44.21 30.79 21.76
N PRO A 64 -43.61 31.44 20.76
CA PRO A 64 -44.19 31.43 19.42
C PRO A 64 -44.12 30.02 18.82
N GLU A 65 -45.20 29.61 18.20
CA GLU A 65 -45.40 28.35 17.50
C GLU A 65 -44.24 28.19 16.44
N ALA A 66 -43.37 27.18 16.63
CA ALA A 66 -42.30 26.89 15.73
C ALA A 66 -42.88 26.47 14.37
N GLU A 67 -42.46 27.15 13.32
CA GLU A 67 -42.74 26.72 11.94
C GLU A 67 -42.23 25.28 11.72
N PRO A 68 -42.94 24.45 10.94
CA PRO A 68 -42.50 23.09 10.67
C PRO A 68 -41.13 23.13 9.94
N VAL A 69 -40.12 22.56 10.59
CA VAL A 69 -38.85 22.27 9.96
C VAL A 69 -39.14 21.29 8.81
N VAL A 70 -39.04 21.76 7.59
CA VAL A 70 -39.04 20.88 6.41
C VAL A 70 -37.73 20.12 6.48
N THR A 71 -37.77 18.89 6.97
CA THR A 71 -36.68 17.94 6.81
C THR A 71 -36.56 17.66 5.33
N GLU A 72 -35.50 18.13 4.70
CA GLU A 72 -35.08 17.65 3.37
C GLU A 72 -35.06 16.12 3.45
N ALA A 73 -35.74 15.46 2.52
CA ALA A 73 -35.70 14.00 2.43
C ALA A 73 -34.25 13.59 2.17
N GLU A 74 -33.72 12.65 2.94
CA GLU A 74 -32.44 12.04 2.64
C GLU A 74 -32.50 11.52 1.18
N PRO A 75 -31.46 11.74 0.37
CA PRO A 75 -31.42 11.22 -0.98
C PRO A 75 -31.63 9.71 -0.97
N GLU A 76 -32.44 9.20 -1.91
CA GLU A 76 -32.61 7.76 -2.09
C GLU A 76 -31.24 7.14 -2.39
N PRO A 77 -30.88 6.00 -1.79
CA PRO A 77 -29.59 5.37 -2.05
C PRO A 77 -29.44 5.02 -3.54
N THR A 78 -28.30 5.33 -4.10
CA THR A 78 -27.95 5.01 -5.48
C THR A 78 -28.03 3.50 -5.72
N ALA A 79 -28.70 3.06 -6.77
CA ALA A 79 -28.92 1.65 -7.04
C ALA A 79 -27.94 1.16 -8.12
N TYR A 80 -26.81 0.59 -7.73
CA TYR A 80 -25.81 0.00 -8.61
C TYR A 80 -26.19 -1.43 -9.04
N ASP A 81 -26.03 -1.79 -10.33
CA ASP A 81 -26.24 -3.17 -10.81
C ASP A 81 -24.89 -3.85 -11.11
N PHE A 82 -24.40 -4.62 -10.17
CA PHE A 82 -23.16 -5.40 -10.29
C PHE A 82 -23.42 -6.90 -10.58
N ALA A 83 -24.60 -7.31 -11.06
CA ALA A 83 -24.88 -8.72 -11.37
C ALA A 83 -23.92 -9.29 -12.42
N GLY A 84 -23.45 -8.48 -13.37
CA GLY A 84 -22.45 -8.87 -14.36
C GLY A 84 -21.08 -9.18 -13.74
N VAL A 85 -20.69 -8.46 -12.70
CA VAL A 85 -19.44 -8.64 -11.96
C VAL A 85 -19.43 -10.02 -11.30
N ASP A 86 -20.50 -10.38 -10.59
CA ASP A 86 -20.59 -11.66 -9.88
C ASP A 86 -20.42 -12.85 -10.86
N LEU A 87 -21.04 -12.78 -12.05
CA LEU A 87 -20.96 -13.82 -13.04
C LEU A 87 -19.55 -13.98 -13.62
N VAL A 88 -18.88 -12.87 -13.93
CA VAL A 88 -17.53 -12.89 -14.51
C VAL A 88 -16.51 -13.41 -13.51
N VAL A 89 -16.53 -12.91 -12.27
CA VAL A 89 -15.55 -13.33 -11.25
C VAL A 89 -15.74 -14.79 -10.89
N GLN A 90 -16.98 -15.26 -10.67
CA GLN A 90 -17.24 -16.68 -10.37
C GLN A 90 -16.75 -17.59 -11.50
N ALA A 91 -17.09 -17.28 -12.75
CA ALA A 91 -16.65 -18.07 -13.89
C ALA A 91 -15.12 -18.08 -14.02
N PHE A 92 -14.46 -16.95 -13.79
CA PHE A 92 -13.01 -16.83 -13.86
C PHE A 92 -12.30 -17.65 -12.78
N VAL A 93 -12.80 -17.59 -11.54
CA VAL A 93 -12.28 -18.36 -10.40
C VAL A 93 -12.39 -19.87 -10.69
N ASP A 94 -13.55 -20.31 -11.18
CA ASP A 94 -13.82 -21.71 -11.50
C ASP A 94 -12.95 -22.21 -12.67
N ASP A 95 -12.89 -21.44 -13.77
CA ASP A 95 -12.15 -21.82 -14.98
C ASP A 95 -10.63 -21.86 -14.79
N ARG A 96 -10.11 -20.99 -13.94
CA ARG A 96 -8.67 -20.91 -13.61
C ARG A 96 -8.28 -21.79 -12.43
N GLY A 97 -9.25 -22.38 -11.70
CA GLY A 97 -9.02 -23.20 -10.52
C GLY A 97 -8.36 -22.43 -9.38
N LEU A 98 -8.76 -21.16 -9.20
CA LEU A 98 -8.24 -20.30 -8.12
C LEU A 98 -8.88 -20.70 -6.79
N ASN A 99 -8.19 -20.37 -5.68
CA ASN A 99 -8.75 -20.54 -4.34
C ASN A 99 -9.89 -19.54 -4.04
N GLY A 100 -10.02 -18.48 -4.83
CA GLY A 100 -11.07 -17.49 -4.70
C GLY A 100 -10.64 -16.12 -5.22
N ALA A 101 -11.45 -15.11 -4.87
CA ALA A 101 -11.21 -13.71 -5.15
C ALA A 101 -11.85 -12.81 -4.08
N GLY A 102 -11.31 -11.62 -3.89
CA GLY A 102 -11.92 -10.53 -3.15
C GLY A 102 -12.05 -9.30 -4.03
N LEU A 103 -13.17 -8.60 -3.96
CA LEU A 103 -13.43 -7.38 -4.71
C LEU A 103 -14.12 -6.37 -3.81
N VAL A 104 -13.58 -5.15 -3.78
CA VAL A 104 -14.20 -3.99 -3.15
C VAL A 104 -14.25 -2.86 -4.17
N ILE A 105 -15.44 -2.26 -4.33
CA ILE A 105 -15.66 -1.07 -5.16
C ILE A 105 -16.08 0.05 -4.23
N VAL A 106 -15.46 1.20 -4.41
CA VAL A 106 -15.75 2.41 -3.64
C VAL A 106 -16.09 3.56 -4.58
N ASP A 107 -16.97 4.41 -4.14
CA ASP A 107 -17.37 5.65 -4.81
C ASP A 107 -17.11 6.84 -3.89
N ALA A 108 -16.72 7.98 -4.46
CA ALA A 108 -16.35 9.17 -3.69
C ALA A 108 -17.48 9.66 -2.78
N ASP A 109 -18.71 9.63 -3.26
CA ASP A 109 -19.89 10.13 -2.55
C ASP A 109 -20.54 9.05 -1.70
N ASP A 110 -20.78 7.86 -2.27
CA ASP A 110 -21.56 6.78 -1.64
C ASP A 110 -20.71 5.86 -0.76
N GLY A 111 -19.36 5.93 -0.82
CA GLY A 111 -18.46 5.11 -0.02
C GLY A 111 -18.24 3.71 -0.60
N VAL A 112 -18.41 2.65 0.21
CA VAL A 112 -18.29 1.27 -0.28
C VAL A 112 -19.59 0.87 -0.97
N ILE A 113 -19.56 0.73 -2.30
CA ILE A 113 -20.73 0.39 -3.11
C ILE A 113 -20.81 -1.09 -3.47
N LEU A 114 -19.69 -1.81 -3.38
CA LEU A 114 -19.66 -3.27 -3.49
C LEU A 114 -18.55 -3.85 -2.63
N GLU A 115 -18.86 -4.92 -1.91
CA GLU A 115 -17.91 -5.79 -1.22
C GLU A 115 -18.33 -7.24 -1.47
N ARG A 116 -17.48 -8.04 -2.14
CA ARG A 116 -17.79 -9.41 -2.56
C ARG A 116 -16.59 -10.32 -2.44
N TYR A 117 -16.88 -11.57 -2.13
CA TYR A 117 -15.87 -12.62 -1.95
C TYR A 117 -16.33 -13.91 -2.62
N TRP A 118 -15.39 -14.62 -3.22
CA TRP A 118 -15.60 -15.92 -3.85
C TRP A 118 -14.61 -16.93 -3.29
N GLY A 119 -15.00 -18.22 -3.28
CA GLY A 119 -14.15 -19.31 -2.82
C GLY A 119 -13.76 -19.19 -1.34
N GLU A 120 -12.45 -19.18 -1.06
CA GLU A 120 -11.89 -19.12 0.29
C GLU A 120 -11.69 -17.68 0.81
N PHE A 121 -12.05 -16.66 0.04
CA PHE A 121 -11.89 -15.27 0.44
C PHE A 121 -13.02 -14.82 1.39
N GLY A 122 -12.71 -13.83 2.19
CA GLY A 122 -13.61 -13.15 3.11
C GLY A 122 -13.00 -11.83 3.60
N PRO A 123 -13.75 -11.01 4.34
CA PRO A 123 -13.32 -9.67 4.75
C PRO A 123 -12.07 -9.66 5.63
N GLU A 124 -11.82 -10.75 6.35
CA GLU A 124 -10.68 -10.88 7.26
C GLU A 124 -9.43 -11.47 6.57
N ARG A 125 -9.54 -11.84 5.28
CA ARG A 125 -8.40 -12.42 4.56
C ARG A 125 -7.38 -11.34 4.25
N SER A 126 -6.22 -11.44 4.88
CA SER A 126 -5.08 -10.58 4.59
C SER A 126 -4.21 -11.21 3.50
N SER A 127 -3.92 -10.44 2.47
CA SER A 127 -3.09 -10.88 1.33
C SER A 127 -1.84 -10.03 1.21
N LEU A 128 -0.72 -10.66 0.79
CA LEU A 128 0.44 -9.91 0.31
C LEU A 128 0.07 -9.19 -0.99
N ILE A 129 0.40 -7.92 -1.09
CA ILE A 129 -0.05 -7.08 -2.21
C ILE A 129 1.05 -6.75 -3.22
N ALA A 130 2.27 -7.20 -2.96
CA ALA A 130 3.42 -6.93 -3.83
C ALA A 130 3.49 -5.44 -4.24
N SER A 131 3.62 -5.15 -5.53
CA SER A 131 3.79 -3.78 -6.04
C SER A 131 2.68 -2.81 -5.65
N SER A 132 1.47 -3.30 -5.35
CA SER A 132 0.40 -2.44 -4.79
C SER A 132 0.76 -1.82 -3.43
N SER A 133 1.95 -2.11 -2.90
CA SER A 133 2.57 -1.43 -1.75
C SER A 133 3.12 -0.04 -2.08
N LYS A 134 3.44 0.22 -3.35
CA LYS A 134 4.22 1.39 -3.75
C LYS A 134 3.48 2.70 -3.53
N MET A 135 2.19 2.73 -3.80
CA MET A 135 1.39 3.93 -3.54
C MET A 135 1.37 4.30 -2.05
N LEU A 136 1.43 3.29 -1.16
CA LEU A 136 1.51 3.52 0.29
C LEU A 136 2.83 4.18 0.68
N VAL A 137 3.93 3.73 0.08
CA VAL A 137 5.25 4.32 0.30
C VAL A 137 5.29 5.77 -0.20
N ALA A 138 4.76 6.02 -1.39
CA ALA A 138 4.69 7.36 -1.94
C ALA A 138 3.87 8.30 -1.04
N GLY A 139 2.73 7.85 -0.54
CA GLY A 139 1.90 8.65 0.36
C GLY A 139 2.59 9.01 1.67
N VAL A 140 3.39 8.10 2.27
CA VAL A 140 4.20 8.45 3.46
C VAL A 140 5.16 9.60 3.17
N LEU A 141 5.88 9.57 2.05
CA LEU A 141 6.80 10.65 1.71
C LEU A 141 6.08 11.98 1.42
N LEU A 142 4.94 11.91 0.73
CA LEU A 142 4.13 13.09 0.46
C LEU A 142 3.47 13.66 1.72
N ARG A 143 3.09 12.81 2.67
CA ARG A 143 2.66 13.27 4.01
C ARG A 143 3.80 14.03 4.73
N LEU A 144 5.02 13.50 4.69
CA LEU A 144 6.18 14.18 5.28
C LEU A 144 6.48 15.51 4.57
N GLN A 145 6.20 15.63 3.28
CA GLN A 145 6.27 16.91 2.56
C GLN A 145 5.18 17.87 3.01
N ASP A 146 3.93 17.42 3.15
CA ASP A 146 2.84 18.24 3.68
C ASP A 146 3.14 18.75 5.09
N ASP A 147 3.80 17.93 5.92
CA ASP A 147 4.24 18.27 7.27
C ASP A 147 5.49 19.19 7.28
N GLY A 148 6.09 19.48 6.11
CA GLY A 148 7.28 20.33 5.98
C GLY A 148 8.58 19.69 6.48
N LEU A 149 8.61 18.35 6.63
CA LEU A 149 9.77 17.58 7.06
C LEU A 149 10.64 17.11 5.88
N LEU A 150 10.08 17.05 4.69
CA LEU A 150 10.74 16.61 3.46
C LEU A 150 10.39 17.54 2.30
N ASP A 151 11.39 17.84 1.47
CA ASP A 151 11.19 18.36 0.12
C ASP A 151 11.52 17.23 -0.85
N ILE A 152 10.51 16.69 -1.54
CA ILE A 152 10.71 15.54 -2.44
C ILE A 152 11.52 15.88 -3.69
N ASP A 153 11.65 17.15 -4.03
CA ASP A 153 12.44 17.63 -5.17
C ASP A 153 13.86 18.06 -4.76
N ALA A 154 14.16 18.09 -3.46
CA ALA A 154 15.52 18.31 -2.95
C ALA A 154 16.35 17.00 -3.02
N PRO A 155 17.70 17.10 -3.13
CA PRO A 155 18.56 15.92 -3.13
C PRO A 155 18.40 15.03 -1.91
N VAL A 156 18.46 13.70 -2.10
CA VAL A 156 18.54 12.74 -0.97
C VAL A 156 19.67 13.09 -0.01
N ALA A 157 20.76 13.68 -0.53
CA ALA A 157 21.90 14.15 0.24
C ALA A 157 21.55 15.19 1.33
N ASP A 158 20.45 15.91 1.19
CA ASP A 158 20.00 16.88 2.19
C ASP A 158 19.26 16.21 3.37
N ALA A 159 18.76 15.00 3.14
CA ALA A 159 17.98 14.23 4.13
C ALA A 159 18.84 13.22 4.91
N VAL A 160 19.89 12.65 4.31
CA VAL A 160 20.69 11.56 4.89
C VAL A 160 22.18 11.75 4.70
N ASP A 161 22.97 11.42 5.72
CA ASP A 161 24.44 11.59 5.71
C ASP A 161 25.14 10.80 4.60
N TRP A 162 24.57 9.66 4.18
CA TRP A 162 25.11 8.82 3.10
C TRP A 162 24.64 9.24 1.70
N GLY A 163 23.78 10.23 1.59
CA GLY A 163 23.20 10.73 0.33
C GLY A 163 24.21 11.28 -0.68
N SER A 164 25.40 11.66 -0.22
CA SER A 164 26.48 12.15 -1.09
C SER A 164 27.03 11.12 -2.09
N GLY A 165 26.63 9.83 -1.99
CA GLY A 165 27.00 8.79 -2.96
C GLY A 165 26.43 9.02 -4.36
N ASN A 166 25.22 9.60 -4.45
CA ASN A 166 24.53 9.98 -5.69
C ASN A 166 23.81 11.32 -5.47
N PRO A 167 24.54 12.45 -5.47
CA PRO A 167 24.04 13.73 -4.95
C PRO A 167 22.92 14.37 -5.76
N GLU A 168 22.66 13.89 -6.97
CA GLU A 168 21.65 14.45 -7.87
C GLU A 168 20.27 13.76 -7.75
N ILE A 169 20.20 12.61 -7.06
CA ILE A 169 18.95 11.86 -6.92
C ILE A 169 18.05 12.53 -5.89
N THR A 170 16.78 12.68 -6.24
CA THR A 170 15.73 13.20 -5.36
C THR A 170 14.72 12.12 -4.95
N PRO A 171 13.99 12.26 -3.83
CA PRO A 171 12.89 11.38 -3.48
C PRO A 171 11.83 11.25 -4.57
N ALA A 172 11.50 12.33 -5.27
CA ALA A 172 10.54 12.31 -6.38
C ALA A 172 10.98 11.37 -7.50
N GLN A 173 12.27 11.34 -7.84
CA GLN A 173 12.84 10.44 -8.84
C GLN A 173 12.88 9.00 -8.36
N LEU A 174 13.07 8.74 -7.07
CA LEU A 174 12.96 7.41 -6.49
C LEU A 174 11.52 6.88 -6.63
N LEU A 175 10.51 7.67 -6.26
CA LEU A 175 9.10 7.30 -6.30
C LEU A 175 8.54 7.15 -7.71
N SER A 176 9.12 7.81 -8.71
CA SER A 176 8.74 7.69 -10.12
C SER A 176 9.58 6.70 -10.91
N ASN A 177 10.45 5.92 -10.27
CA ASN A 177 11.38 4.98 -10.90
C ASN A 177 12.29 5.63 -11.96
N SER A 178 12.66 6.89 -11.74
CA SER A 178 13.46 7.71 -12.64
C SER A 178 14.81 8.12 -12.07
N SER A 179 15.19 7.57 -10.94
CA SER A 179 16.47 7.87 -10.26
C SER A 179 17.71 7.44 -11.03
N GLY A 180 17.56 6.58 -12.06
CA GLY A 180 18.65 6.00 -12.81
C GLY A 180 19.28 4.77 -12.18
N LEU A 181 18.84 4.37 -10.97
CA LEU A 181 19.27 3.12 -10.33
C LEU A 181 18.78 1.90 -11.13
N VAL A 182 19.49 0.78 -10.98
CA VAL A 182 19.17 -0.46 -11.69
C VAL A 182 17.77 -0.95 -11.31
N GLY A 183 16.93 -1.20 -12.32
CA GLY A 183 15.59 -1.75 -12.16
C GLY A 183 15.56 -3.28 -12.10
N LEU A 184 14.36 -3.83 -12.04
CA LEU A 184 14.11 -5.29 -12.06
C LEU A 184 14.48 -5.93 -13.41
N PHE A 185 14.52 -5.16 -14.47
CA PHE A 185 14.81 -5.66 -15.81
C PHE A 185 16.03 -4.92 -16.41
N PRO A 186 16.97 -5.62 -17.04
CA PRO A 186 16.98 -7.07 -17.30
C PRO A 186 17.52 -7.93 -16.14
N ASN A 187 17.93 -7.35 -15.02
CA ASN A 187 18.60 -8.05 -13.92
C ASN A 187 17.86 -7.96 -12.59
N PRO A 188 16.81 -8.80 -12.36
CA PRO A 188 15.98 -8.74 -11.15
C PRO A 188 16.77 -9.08 -9.86
N ALA A 189 17.91 -9.72 -9.97
CA ALA A 189 18.78 -10.10 -8.85
C ALA A 189 20.11 -9.34 -8.88
N TYR A 190 20.08 -8.03 -9.18
CA TYR A 190 21.27 -7.21 -9.16
C TYR A 190 21.97 -7.25 -7.80
N GLY A 191 23.17 -7.83 -7.78
CA GLY A 191 23.87 -8.21 -6.54
C GLY A 191 24.00 -7.08 -5.50
N PRO A 192 24.38 -5.84 -5.88
CA PRO A 192 24.47 -4.72 -4.94
C PRO A 192 23.15 -4.38 -4.21
N TYR A 193 21.99 -4.78 -4.76
CA TYR A 193 20.68 -4.45 -4.21
C TYR A 193 20.00 -5.63 -3.51
N VAL A 194 20.68 -6.75 -3.33
CA VAL A 194 20.10 -7.98 -2.77
C VAL A 194 19.52 -7.81 -1.35
N CYS A 195 20.03 -6.85 -0.58
CA CYS A 195 19.57 -6.59 0.78
C CYS A 195 18.07 -6.26 0.87
N GLN A 196 17.45 -5.71 -0.20
CA GLN A 196 16.03 -5.43 -0.24
C GLN A 196 15.14 -6.68 -0.09
N PHE A 197 15.69 -7.86 -0.42
CA PHE A 197 15.00 -9.14 -0.33
C PHE A 197 15.35 -9.94 0.94
N LEU A 198 16.08 -9.35 1.87
CA LEU A 198 16.55 -10.03 3.07
C LEU A 198 15.91 -9.40 4.32
N PRO A 199 15.22 -10.18 5.17
CA PRO A 199 14.61 -9.68 6.41
C PRO A 199 15.64 -9.48 7.54
N VAL A 200 16.88 -9.14 7.22
CA VAL A 200 17.97 -8.97 8.17
C VAL A 200 18.62 -7.60 8.03
N GLY A 201 19.16 -7.07 9.13
CA GLY A 201 19.67 -5.70 9.18
C GLY A 201 18.55 -4.68 9.33
N THR A 202 18.84 -3.46 8.95
CA THR A 202 17.87 -2.34 9.02
C THR A 202 17.59 -1.78 7.63
N LEU A 203 16.45 -1.11 7.49
CA LEU A 203 16.12 -0.37 6.27
C LEU A 203 17.22 0.66 5.93
N GLN A 204 17.74 1.35 6.95
CA GLN A 204 18.82 2.33 6.80
C GLN A 204 20.10 1.70 6.24
N ASP A 205 20.54 0.55 6.77
CA ASP A 205 21.76 -0.13 6.30
C ASP A 205 21.60 -0.64 4.86
N CYS A 206 20.42 -1.18 4.52
CA CYS A 206 20.14 -1.63 3.17
C CYS A 206 20.11 -0.47 2.17
N ALA A 207 19.35 0.59 2.46
CA ALA A 207 19.27 1.77 1.61
C ALA A 207 20.65 2.44 1.39
N LYS A 208 21.43 2.57 2.47
CA LYS A 208 22.82 3.06 2.38
C LYS A 208 23.68 2.17 1.46
N SER A 209 23.59 0.84 1.61
CA SER A 209 24.32 -0.11 0.78
C SER A 209 23.97 0.04 -0.70
N ILE A 210 22.69 0.20 -1.02
CA ILE A 210 22.19 0.42 -2.38
C ILE A 210 22.71 1.76 -2.93
N PHE A 211 22.50 2.85 -2.18
CA PHE A 211 22.75 4.21 -2.62
C PHE A 211 24.25 4.53 -2.81
N THR A 212 25.12 3.84 -2.08
CA THR A 212 26.58 4.00 -2.18
C THR A 212 27.23 2.94 -3.06
N SER A 213 26.46 2.15 -3.82
CA SER A 213 27.01 1.26 -4.86
C SER A 213 27.80 2.05 -5.91
N PRO A 214 28.80 1.45 -6.55
CA PRO A 214 29.68 2.17 -7.47
C PRO A 214 28.92 2.92 -8.57
N ALA A 215 29.16 4.21 -8.70
CA ALA A 215 28.53 5.06 -9.72
C ALA A 215 29.05 4.81 -11.14
N ASP A 216 30.12 4.02 -11.31
CA ASP A 216 30.71 3.64 -12.57
C ASP A 216 30.15 2.32 -13.12
N ASP A 217 29.14 1.73 -12.48
CA ASP A 217 28.44 0.58 -13.01
C ASP A 217 27.67 0.98 -14.28
N ALA A 218 27.90 0.24 -15.36
CA ALA A 218 27.28 0.51 -16.65
C ALA A 218 25.74 0.35 -16.68
N ASP A 219 25.19 -0.30 -15.66
CA ASP A 219 23.75 -0.50 -15.51
C ASP A 219 23.05 0.70 -14.81
N ILE A 220 23.81 1.64 -14.23
CA ILE A 220 23.33 2.86 -13.61
C ILE A 220 23.33 4.01 -14.61
N ASN A 221 22.21 4.74 -14.70
CA ASN A 221 22.05 5.92 -15.53
C ASN A 221 22.00 7.20 -14.67
N GLY A 222 22.06 8.37 -15.31
CA GLY A 222 21.73 9.61 -14.63
C GLY A 222 20.24 9.69 -14.28
N PRO A 223 19.87 10.49 -13.27
CA PRO A 223 18.46 10.73 -12.97
C PRO A 223 17.72 11.29 -14.19
N ASP A 224 16.46 10.93 -14.35
CA ASP A 224 15.57 11.34 -15.46
C ASP A 224 16.07 10.97 -16.89
N VAL A 225 16.99 10.02 -17.00
CA VAL A 225 17.48 9.51 -18.30
C VAL A 225 16.67 8.31 -18.78
N ALA A 226 16.24 7.44 -17.83
CA ALA A 226 15.49 6.24 -18.16
C ALA A 226 14.48 5.89 -17.04
N PHE A 227 13.37 5.27 -17.43
CA PHE A 227 12.45 4.64 -16.50
C PHE A 227 12.93 3.23 -16.17
N ASN A 228 13.33 3.01 -14.91
CA ASN A 228 13.84 1.74 -14.43
C ASN A 228 12.98 1.21 -13.27
N TYR A 229 11.91 0.51 -13.59
CA TYR A 229 11.04 -0.06 -12.56
C TYR A 229 11.78 -1.04 -11.67
N GLY A 230 11.85 -0.78 -10.36
CA GLY A 230 12.59 -1.62 -9.42
C GLY A 230 12.52 -1.21 -7.96
N GLY A 231 12.83 -2.18 -7.08
CA GLY A 231 12.61 -2.07 -5.64
C GLY A 231 13.65 -1.24 -4.88
N ALA A 232 14.87 -1.19 -5.37
CA ALA A 232 15.96 -0.49 -4.67
C ALA A 232 15.64 0.97 -4.38
N GLN A 233 14.96 1.65 -5.30
CA GLN A 233 14.52 3.03 -5.17
C GLN A 233 13.56 3.22 -3.99
N TRP A 234 12.66 2.27 -3.80
CA TRP A 234 11.66 2.28 -2.72
C TRP A 234 12.29 2.05 -1.35
N GLN A 235 13.32 1.17 -1.26
CA GLN A 235 14.10 1.01 -0.02
C GLN A 235 14.78 2.32 0.39
N ILE A 236 15.37 3.04 -0.58
CA ILE A 236 16.00 4.35 -0.31
C ILE A 236 14.94 5.37 0.12
N ALA A 237 13.82 5.44 -0.59
CA ALA A 237 12.73 6.37 -0.27
C ALA A 237 12.24 6.18 1.18
N GLY A 238 12.00 4.94 1.61
CA GLY A 238 11.61 4.67 2.99
C GLY A 238 12.67 5.00 4.02
N ALA A 239 13.94 4.77 3.71
CA ALA A 239 15.03 5.16 4.62
C ALA A 239 15.16 6.68 4.73
N VAL A 240 14.91 7.43 3.67
CA VAL A 240 14.79 8.89 3.72
C VAL A 240 13.64 9.30 4.65
N ALA A 241 12.48 8.67 4.51
CA ALA A 241 11.32 8.94 5.37
C ALA A 241 11.64 8.70 6.87
N GLU A 242 12.28 7.59 7.21
CA GLU A 242 12.73 7.31 8.58
C GLU A 242 13.72 8.36 9.08
N ALA A 243 14.68 8.78 8.25
CA ALA A 243 15.72 9.70 8.64
C ALA A 243 15.18 11.12 8.95
N VAL A 244 14.27 11.64 8.12
CA VAL A 244 13.72 12.98 8.32
C VAL A 244 12.68 13.05 9.43
N SER A 245 11.97 11.94 9.67
CA SER A 245 10.94 11.86 10.72
C SER A 245 11.49 11.45 12.08
N GLY A 246 12.58 10.71 12.10
CA GLY A 246 13.11 10.05 13.31
C GLY A 246 12.26 8.86 13.78
N LYS A 247 11.36 8.35 12.94
CA LYS A 247 10.43 7.24 13.21
C LYS A 247 10.81 6.03 12.39
N SER A 248 10.47 4.83 12.90
CA SER A 248 10.58 3.59 12.13
C SER A 248 9.52 3.54 11.02
N TRP A 249 9.75 2.71 10.00
CA TRP A 249 8.78 2.50 8.93
C TRP A 249 7.40 2.07 9.45
N ALA A 250 7.38 1.19 10.46
CA ALA A 250 6.14 0.73 11.07
C ALA A 250 5.35 1.87 11.74
N GLU A 251 6.03 2.78 12.46
CA GLU A 251 5.41 3.97 13.06
C GLU A 251 4.89 4.92 11.99
N LEU A 252 5.63 5.11 10.89
CA LEU A 252 5.17 5.95 9.77
C LEU A 252 3.90 5.40 9.11
N ILE A 253 3.81 4.11 8.88
CA ILE A 253 2.60 3.47 8.35
C ILE A 253 1.43 3.57 9.33
N ASP A 254 1.68 3.37 10.61
CA ASP A 254 0.67 3.47 11.66
C ASP A 254 0.07 4.88 11.71
N GLU A 255 0.90 5.91 11.77
CA GLU A 255 0.47 7.30 11.84
C GLU A 255 -0.12 7.84 10.53
N THR A 256 0.36 7.35 9.38
CA THR A 256 -0.14 7.84 8.09
C THR A 256 -1.48 7.21 7.72
N TYR A 257 -1.65 5.92 7.99
CA TYR A 257 -2.81 5.19 7.46
C TYR A 257 -3.60 4.42 8.52
N VAL A 258 -2.91 3.67 9.41
CA VAL A 258 -3.62 2.75 10.31
C VAL A 258 -4.54 3.50 11.25
N GLN A 259 -4.02 4.49 11.96
CA GLN A 259 -4.80 5.27 12.92
C GLN A 259 -5.87 6.14 12.23
N PRO A 260 -5.53 7.02 11.25
CA PRO A 260 -6.52 7.93 10.70
C PRO A 260 -7.57 7.25 9.83
N CYS A 261 -7.21 6.19 9.06
CA CYS A 261 -8.16 5.50 8.19
C CYS A 261 -8.78 4.24 8.82
N GLY A 262 -8.32 3.83 10.00
CA GLY A 262 -8.81 2.62 10.66
C GLY A 262 -8.46 1.33 9.91
N VAL A 263 -7.36 1.33 9.14
CA VAL A 263 -6.92 0.18 8.32
C VAL A 263 -6.01 -0.75 9.12
N ASN A 264 -6.57 -1.40 10.12
CA ASN A 264 -5.84 -2.15 11.13
C ASN A 264 -5.13 -3.41 10.62
N SER A 265 -5.44 -3.86 9.41
CA SER A 265 -4.80 -5.02 8.80
C SER A 265 -3.53 -4.69 8.01
N LEU A 266 -3.25 -3.38 7.81
CA LEU A 266 -2.08 -2.93 7.05
C LEU A 266 -0.80 -3.07 7.86
N ALA A 267 0.18 -3.80 7.30
CA ALA A 267 1.55 -3.76 7.77
C ALA A 267 2.52 -4.14 6.64
N PHE A 268 3.81 -3.99 6.90
CA PHE A 268 4.89 -4.34 5.98
C PHE A 268 5.77 -5.44 6.57
N ASN A 269 6.31 -6.28 5.69
CA ASN A 269 7.28 -7.32 6.04
C ASN A 269 8.30 -7.51 4.91
N ASN A 270 9.26 -8.39 5.12
CA ASN A 270 10.17 -8.87 4.08
C ASN A 270 10.00 -10.39 3.98
N HIS A 271 9.12 -10.82 3.10
CA HIS A 271 8.65 -12.19 3.02
C HIS A 271 9.58 -13.13 2.23
N PHE A 272 10.48 -12.59 1.40
CA PHE A 272 11.19 -13.35 0.36
C PHE A 272 12.00 -14.54 0.89
N THR A 273 12.67 -14.43 2.02
CA THR A 273 13.43 -15.55 2.62
C THR A 273 12.64 -16.35 3.65
N GLN A 274 11.42 -15.93 3.96
CA GLN A 274 10.58 -16.61 4.95
C GLN A 274 9.66 -17.66 4.32
N MET A 275 9.69 -17.79 3.00
CA MET A 275 8.72 -18.56 2.21
C MET A 275 9.30 -19.81 1.54
N GLY A 276 10.43 -20.33 2.00
CA GLY A 276 11.02 -21.57 1.49
C GLY A 276 11.58 -21.48 0.07
N GLU A 277 11.99 -22.62 -0.48
CA GLU A 277 12.49 -22.70 -1.86
C GLU A 277 11.32 -22.68 -2.86
N GLY A 278 11.30 -21.69 -3.73
CA GLY A 278 10.28 -21.57 -4.77
C GLY A 278 8.99 -20.97 -4.22
N PHE A 279 8.90 -19.69 -4.34
CA PHE A 279 7.74 -18.91 -3.96
C PHE A 279 6.46 -19.40 -4.64
N ASN A 280 5.60 -20.08 -3.88
CA ASN A 280 4.26 -20.52 -4.31
C ASN A 280 3.21 -19.80 -3.45
N TYR A 281 2.98 -18.55 -3.77
CA TYR A 281 1.86 -17.84 -3.17
C TYR A 281 0.55 -18.38 -3.75
N PRO A 282 -0.51 -18.63 -2.97
CA PRO A 282 -0.66 -18.35 -1.54
C PRO A 282 -0.33 -19.51 -0.59
N VAL A 283 0.20 -20.62 -1.07
CA VAL A 283 0.28 -21.91 -0.35
C VAL A 283 1.24 -21.87 0.84
N GLU A 284 2.31 -21.06 0.78
CA GLU A 284 3.46 -21.16 1.68
C GLU A 284 3.17 -20.74 3.14
N PHE A 285 2.28 -19.79 3.38
CA PHE A 285 1.94 -19.33 4.73
C PHE A 285 0.44 -19.32 5.04
N ASN A 286 -0.28 -20.18 4.36
CA ASN A 286 -1.70 -20.40 4.61
C ASN A 286 -2.53 -19.12 4.49
N SER A 287 -2.12 -18.22 3.61
CA SER A 287 -2.73 -16.92 3.33
C SER A 287 -2.86 -16.00 4.57
N ASN A 288 -1.91 -16.10 5.48
CA ASN A 288 -1.87 -15.23 6.64
C ASN A 288 -0.47 -14.59 6.80
N PRO A 289 -0.18 -13.51 6.05
CA PRO A 289 1.11 -12.83 6.10
C PRO A 289 1.42 -12.19 7.46
N SER A 290 0.44 -11.98 8.32
CA SER A 290 0.67 -11.46 9.67
C SER A 290 1.46 -12.43 10.58
N THR A 291 1.60 -13.69 10.16
CA THR A 291 2.42 -14.69 10.88
C THR A 291 3.89 -14.62 10.50
N LEU A 292 4.28 -13.85 9.50
CA LEU A 292 5.68 -13.63 9.13
C LEU A 292 6.45 -12.97 10.28
N ILE A 293 7.72 -13.36 10.43
CA ILE A 293 8.58 -12.79 11.47
C ILE A 293 8.81 -11.31 11.17
N ALA A 294 8.61 -10.45 12.18
CA ALA A 294 8.86 -9.02 12.05
C ALA A 294 10.33 -8.72 11.68
N THR A 295 10.54 -7.62 10.98
CA THR A 295 11.87 -7.20 10.51
C THR A 295 12.03 -5.68 10.55
N ASP A 296 13.24 -5.21 10.84
CA ASP A 296 13.62 -3.80 10.73
C ASP A 296 14.08 -3.42 9.31
N ASN A 297 14.03 -4.39 8.37
CA ASN A 297 14.29 -4.19 6.95
C ASN A 297 13.10 -4.70 6.12
N PRO A 298 11.92 -4.06 6.20
CA PRO A 298 10.78 -4.43 5.36
C PRO A 298 11.10 -4.21 3.88
N ASN A 299 10.51 -5.02 3.00
CA ASN A 299 10.60 -4.77 1.57
C ASN A 299 9.56 -3.71 1.19
N LEU A 300 10.00 -2.53 0.75
CA LEU A 300 9.09 -1.41 0.50
C LEU A 300 8.46 -1.42 -0.88
N GLU A 301 9.08 -2.10 -1.84
CA GLU A 301 8.47 -2.23 -3.17
C GLU A 301 7.26 -3.16 -3.20
N GLY A 302 7.16 -4.09 -2.21
CA GLY A 302 6.18 -5.16 -2.34
C GLY A 302 5.93 -5.98 -1.09
N GLY A 303 6.34 -5.54 0.08
CA GLY A 303 6.19 -6.28 1.33
C GLY A 303 4.95 -5.96 2.15
N ALA A 304 4.08 -5.09 1.69
CA ALA A 304 2.83 -4.81 2.38
C ALA A 304 1.85 -5.98 2.28
N TYR A 305 1.02 -6.10 3.32
CA TYR A 305 -0.14 -6.97 3.35
C TYR A 305 -1.31 -6.24 4.01
N ILE A 306 -2.52 -6.56 3.54
CA ILE A 306 -3.75 -5.86 3.94
C ILE A 306 -4.97 -6.71 3.56
N THR A 307 -6.11 -6.45 4.18
CA THR A 307 -7.41 -7.00 3.77
C THR A 307 -8.06 -6.17 2.67
N ALA A 308 -8.97 -6.75 1.92
CA ALA A 308 -9.65 -6.04 0.84
C ALA A 308 -10.49 -4.84 1.33
N PRO A 309 -11.28 -4.93 2.43
CA PRO A 309 -11.99 -3.78 2.96
C PRO A 309 -11.08 -2.62 3.36
N ASP A 310 -9.93 -2.92 3.98
CA ASP A 310 -9.00 -1.88 4.42
C ASP A 310 -8.32 -1.21 3.21
N TYR A 311 -7.98 -1.97 2.14
CA TYR A 311 -7.47 -1.36 0.90
C TYR A 311 -8.53 -0.46 0.23
N GLY A 312 -9.79 -0.89 0.23
CA GLY A 312 -10.91 -0.06 -0.24
C GLY A 312 -11.01 1.29 0.47
N ARG A 313 -10.78 1.34 1.79
CA ARG A 313 -10.74 2.60 2.55
C ARG A 313 -9.61 3.52 2.10
N LEU A 314 -8.46 2.96 1.73
CA LEU A 314 -7.34 3.75 1.21
C LEU A 314 -7.66 4.30 -0.18
N LEU A 315 -8.31 3.53 -1.06
CA LEU A 315 -8.79 4.05 -2.34
C LEU A 315 -9.82 5.17 -2.15
N LEU A 316 -10.72 5.00 -1.19
CA LEU A 316 -11.70 6.03 -0.85
C LEU A 316 -11.05 7.31 -0.32
N MET A 317 -9.96 7.19 0.48
CA MET A 317 -9.14 8.34 0.87
C MET A 317 -8.62 9.11 -0.35
N HIS A 318 -8.09 8.42 -1.37
CA HIS A 318 -7.64 9.06 -2.59
C HIS A 318 -8.77 9.82 -3.31
N LEU A 319 -9.95 9.22 -3.43
CA LEU A 319 -11.11 9.82 -4.08
C LEU A 319 -11.68 11.02 -3.31
N ARG A 320 -11.53 11.03 -1.99
CA ARG A 320 -12.01 12.08 -1.08
C ARG A 320 -10.96 13.14 -0.77
N GLY A 321 -10.06 13.40 -1.70
CA GLY A 321 -9.05 14.47 -1.55
C GLY A 321 -8.08 14.25 -0.39
N GLY A 322 -7.78 12.99 -0.06
CA GLY A 322 -6.84 12.60 0.99
C GLY A 322 -7.42 12.57 2.40
N VAL A 323 -8.75 12.50 2.54
CA VAL A 323 -9.44 12.50 3.83
C VAL A 323 -9.85 11.10 4.25
N CYS A 324 -9.54 10.72 5.49
CA CYS A 324 -10.06 9.56 6.20
C CYS A 324 -10.93 10.02 7.37
N GLY A 325 -12.22 9.75 7.34
CA GLY A 325 -13.13 10.27 8.37
C GLY A 325 -13.08 11.79 8.42
N ASP A 326 -12.63 12.33 9.55
CA ASP A 326 -12.45 13.78 9.75
C ASP A 326 -10.98 14.23 9.61
N GLU A 327 -10.05 13.32 9.31
CA GLU A 327 -8.62 13.62 9.24
C GLU A 327 -8.12 13.79 7.80
N GLN A 328 -7.39 14.87 7.56
CA GLN A 328 -6.63 15.08 6.32
C GLN A 328 -5.33 14.29 6.39
N VAL A 329 -5.26 13.17 5.69
CA VAL A 329 -4.07 12.30 5.62
C VAL A 329 -3.06 12.82 4.61
N LEU A 330 -3.53 13.18 3.42
CA LEU A 330 -2.73 13.78 2.35
C LEU A 330 -3.43 15.04 1.84
N SER A 331 -2.69 16.08 1.53
CA SER A 331 -3.28 17.25 0.87
C SER A 331 -3.71 16.91 -0.56
N GLN A 332 -4.64 17.69 -1.13
CA GLN A 332 -4.98 17.57 -2.56
C GLN A 332 -3.74 17.73 -3.45
N ASN A 333 -2.83 18.65 -3.09
CA ASN A 333 -1.58 18.84 -3.83
C ASN A 333 -0.68 17.59 -3.79
N ALA A 334 -0.64 16.88 -2.66
CA ALA A 334 0.09 15.62 -2.54
C ALA A 334 -0.51 14.54 -3.46
N LEU A 335 -1.84 14.42 -3.51
CA LEU A 335 -2.53 13.50 -4.41
C LEU A 335 -2.32 13.87 -5.88
N ASP A 336 -2.47 15.14 -6.25
CA ASP A 336 -2.21 15.62 -7.61
C ASP A 336 -0.78 15.31 -8.05
N THR A 337 0.19 15.48 -7.13
CA THR A 337 1.60 15.16 -7.35
C THR A 337 1.82 13.66 -7.53
N MET A 338 1.15 12.84 -6.73
CA MET A 338 1.25 11.38 -6.77
C MET A 338 0.68 10.80 -8.08
N HIS A 339 -0.46 11.32 -8.51
CA HIS A 339 -1.21 10.81 -9.67
C HIS A 339 -0.71 11.39 -11.00
N ALA A 340 0.06 12.48 -11.00
CA ALA A 340 0.58 13.08 -12.22
C ALA A 340 1.51 12.13 -12.98
N ASP A 341 1.40 12.11 -14.32
CA ASP A 341 2.34 11.40 -15.20
C ASP A 341 3.70 12.08 -15.19
N ARG A 342 4.61 11.57 -14.40
CA ARG A 342 5.95 12.16 -14.21
C ARG A 342 6.95 11.77 -15.29
N ILE A 343 6.67 10.73 -16.05
CA ILE A 343 7.58 10.21 -17.05
C ILE A 343 7.20 10.60 -18.49
N ALA A 344 6.07 11.29 -18.66
CA ALA A 344 5.58 11.71 -19.97
C ALA A 344 6.57 12.58 -20.76
N ALA A 345 7.36 13.42 -20.06
CA ALA A 345 8.33 14.32 -20.67
C ALA A 345 9.78 13.79 -20.61
N ALA A 346 10.08 12.86 -19.68
CA ALA A 346 11.46 12.46 -19.38
C ALA A 346 12.00 11.32 -20.25
N TYR A 347 11.13 10.51 -20.87
CA TYR A 347 11.53 9.26 -21.54
C TYR A 347 10.89 9.05 -22.92
N ASP A 348 10.69 10.11 -23.67
CA ASP A 348 9.88 10.07 -24.91
C ASP A 348 8.49 9.46 -24.65
N GLY A 349 8.04 9.57 -23.40
CA GLY A 349 6.73 9.12 -22.98
C GLY A 349 6.60 7.62 -22.64
N SER A 350 7.67 6.86 -22.47
CA SER A 350 7.56 5.40 -22.43
C SER A 350 7.93 4.77 -21.09
N ALA A 351 6.95 4.29 -20.32
CA ALA A 351 7.14 3.37 -19.19
C ALA A 351 6.93 1.88 -19.55
N GLY A 352 6.33 1.60 -20.65
CA GLY A 352 5.98 0.25 -21.12
C GLY A 352 5.37 0.28 -22.52
N GLY A 353 5.35 1.46 -23.13
CA GLY A 353 4.75 1.77 -24.41
C GLY A 353 4.18 3.20 -24.39
N ALA A 354 3.91 3.76 -25.55
CA ALA A 354 3.46 5.16 -25.70
C ALA A 354 2.12 5.47 -24.95
N GLY A 355 1.29 4.45 -24.73
CA GLY A 355 0.02 4.55 -24.00
C GLY A 355 0.13 4.45 -22.49
N THR A 356 1.33 4.22 -21.93
CA THR A 356 1.49 3.96 -20.50
C THR A 356 2.37 5.02 -19.85
N GLY A 357 1.85 5.70 -18.84
CA GLY A 357 2.52 6.64 -17.97
C GLY A 357 2.86 6.04 -16.61
N TYR A 358 3.56 6.83 -15.79
CA TYR A 358 3.83 6.49 -14.40
C TYR A 358 3.89 7.74 -13.52
N GLY A 359 3.19 7.71 -12.42
CA GLY A 359 3.25 8.71 -11.37
C GLY A 359 4.18 8.30 -10.24
N MET A 360 3.75 8.49 -9.00
CA MET A 360 4.46 7.99 -7.82
C MET A 360 3.72 6.76 -7.26
N GLY A 361 4.13 5.56 -7.68
CA GLY A 361 3.50 4.30 -7.29
C GLY A 361 2.27 3.91 -8.13
N TRP A 362 1.91 4.68 -9.15
CA TRP A 362 0.78 4.44 -10.01
C TRP A 362 1.17 4.34 -11.47
N TRP A 363 0.76 3.27 -12.14
CA TRP A 363 0.73 3.17 -13.59
C TRP A 363 -0.46 3.96 -14.11
N ILE A 364 -0.28 4.64 -15.25
CA ILE A 364 -1.30 5.50 -15.86
C ILE A 364 -1.60 4.96 -17.24
N ASP A 365 -2.85 4.60 -17.49
CA ASP A 365 -3.35 4.39 -18.84
C ASP A 365 -3.70 5.76 -19.43
N ARG A 366 -2.94 6.20 -20.43
CA ARG A 366 -3.10 7.51 -21.04
C ARG A 366 -4.33 7.62 -21.93
N GLU A 367 -4.92 6.51 -22.34
CA GLU A 367 -6.12 6.49 -23.17
C GLU A 367 -7.38 6.68 -22.31
N SER A 368 -7.49 5.93 -21.21
CA SER A 368 -8.64 6.01 -20.31
C SER A 368 -8.47 7.00 -19.16
N GLY A 369 -7.25 7.42 -18.84
CA GLY A 369 -6.95 8.20 -17.63
C GLY A 369 -6.92 7.38 -16.35
N ARG A 370 -7.28 6.10 -16.40
CA ARG A 370 -7.28 5.20 -15.23
C ARG A 370 -5.87 5.01 -14.68
N ILE A 371 -5.74 5.07 -13.35
CA ILE A 371 -4.49 4.76 -12.68
C ILE A 371 -4.61 3.44 -11.92
N SER A 372 -3.52 2.65 -11.90
CA SER A 372 -3.49 1.34 -11.25
C SER A 372 -2.10 1.00 -10.72
N ASP A 373 -2.01 0.09 -9.74
CA ASP A 373 -0.73 -0.44 -9.25
C ASP A 373 -0.82 -1.96 -9.03
N GLY A 374 -0.84 -2.71 -10.12
CA GLY A 374 -0.97 -4.15 -10.10
C GLY A 374 0.21 -4.85 -9.42
N GLY A 375 -0.08 -5.75 -8.48
CA GLY A 375 0.91 -6.52 -7.72
C GLY A 375 1.26 -7.86 -8.35
N ALA A 376 2.50 -8.32 -8.11
CA ALA A 376 3.00 -9.60 -8.61
C ALA A 376 2.17 -10.82 -8.11
N TYR A 377 1.39 -10.65 -7.06
CA TYR A 377 0.58 -11.69 -6.44
C TYR A 377 -0.91 -11.64 -6.81
N GLY A 378 -1.25 -10.92 -7.89
CA GLY A 378 -2.61 -10.88 -8.43
C GLY A 378 -3.52 -9.87 -7.76
N THR A 379 -2.98 -8.90 -7.06
CA THR A 379 -3.71 -7.70 -6.61
C THR A 379 -3.76 -6.67 -7.72
N VAL A 380 -4.90 -6.03 -7.93
CA VAL A 380 -5.07 -4.98 -8.93
C VAL A 380 -5.96 -3.87 -8.33
N PRO A 381 -5.39 -2.91 -7.63
CA PRO A 381 -6.10 -1.67 -7.31
C PRO A 381 -6.14 -0.76 -8.53
N TRP A 382 -7.24 -0.05 -8.72
CA TRP A 382 -7.31 1.05 -9.67
C TRP A 382 -8.25 2.16 -9.20
N LEU A 383 -8.04 3.34 -9.74
CA LEU A 383 -8.90 4.52 -9.59
C LEU A 383 -9.28 5.04 -10.97
N ASP A 384 -10.55 5.34 -11.15
CA ASP A 384 -11.04 6.23 -12.16
C ASP A 384 -11.36 7.57 -11.49
N LEU A 385 -10.46 8.56 -11.72
CA LEU A 385 -10.56 9.85 -11.04
C LEU A 385 -11.57 10.77 -11.73
N GLU A 386 -11.94 10.49 -12.99
CA GLU A 386 -12.94 11.26 -13.73
C GLU A 386 -14.34 10.85 -13.29
N ASP A 387 -14.58 9.54 -13.20
CA ASP A 387 -15.86 8.96 -12.78
C ASP A 387 -15.99 8.85 -11.24
N GLY A 388 -14.94 9.13 -10.48
CA GLY A 388 -14.95 9.23 -9.03
C GLY A 388 -15.06 7.90 -8.30
N TYR A 389 -14.65 6.77 -8.89
CA TYR A 389 -14.69 5.46 -8.25
C TYR A 389 -13.32 4.78 -8.16
N GLY A 390 -13.23 3.79 -7.28
CA GLY A 390 -12.03 2.99 -7.11
C GLY A 390 -12.35 1.51 -6.86
N VAL A 391 -11.45 0.65 -7.24
CA VAL A 391 -11.63 -0.80 -7.08
C VAL A 391 -10.37 -1.44 -6.53
N TYR A 392 -10.53 -2.36 -5.61
CA TYR A 392 -9.49 -3.28 -5.21
C TYR A 392 -9.91 -4.72 -5.53
N LEU A 393 -9.16 -5.35 -6.44
CA LEU A 393 -9.29 -6.76 -6.79
C LEU A 393 -8.10 -7.54 -6.26
N VAL A 394 -8.34 -8.70 -5.67
CA VAL A 394 -7.30 -9.64 -5.22
C VAL A 394 -7.65 -11.08 -5.56
N VAL A 395 -6.71 -11.80 -6.18
CA VAL A 395 -6.83 -13.22 -6.58
C VAL A 395 -5.56 -13.98 -6.20
N GLU A 396 -4.89 -13.87 -5.24
CA GLU A 396 -3.70 -14.61 -4.77
C GLU A 396 -3.08 -15.55 -5.84
N ALA A 397 -2.66 -14.94 -6.96
CA ALA A 397 -2.13 -15.62 -8.14
C ALA A 397 -1.00 -14.79 -8.77
N THR A 398 -0.66 -15.00 -10.04
CA THR A 398 0.31 -14.13 -10.73
C THR A 398 -0.32 -12.81 -11.15
N SER A 399 0.49 -11.77 -11.34
CA SER A 399 0.03 -10.47 -11.86
C SER A 399 -0.73 -10.59 -13.19
N GLY A 400 -0.31 -11.51 -14.08
CA GLY A 400 -1.01 -11.74 -15.34
C GLY A 400 -2.44 -12.23 -15.14
N ILE A 401 -2.68 -13.09 -14.15
CA ILE A 401 -4.03 -13.60 -13.83
C ILE A 401 -4.87 -12.47 -13.22
N GLY A 402 -4.32 -11.69 -12.30
CA GLY A 402 -5.04 -10.54 -11.74
C GLY A 402 -5.42 -9.51 -12.80
N ASN A 403 -4.48 -9.15 -13.67
CA ASN A 403 -4.71 -8.20 -14.76
C ASN A 403 -5.71 -8.73 -15.81
N ASP A 404 -5.68 -10.05 -16.12
CA ASP A 404 -6.66 -10.68 -17.03
C ASP A 404 -8.10 -10.53 -16.48
N LEU A 405 -8.28 -10.71 -15.16
CA LEU A 405 -9.61 -10.55 -14.55
C LEU A 405 -10.01 -9.07 -14.48
N ALA A 406 -9.11 -8.19 -14.04
CA ALA A 406 -9.38 -6.75 -14.00
C ALA A 406 -9.79 -6.21 -15.38
N GLY A 407 -9.10 -6.64 -16.44
CA GLY A 407 -9.43 -6.26 -17.82
C GLY A 407 -10.83 -6.70 -18.28
N GLN A 408 -11.38 -7.80 -17.72
CA GLN A 408 -12.76 -8.23 -17.99
C GLN A 408 -13.79 -7.44 -17.19
N LEU A 409 -13.38 -6.80 -16.09
CA LEU A 409 -14.26 -6.07 -15.18
C LEU A 409 -14.38 -4.57 -15.51
N TYR A 410 -13.38 -3.96 -16.15
CA TYR A 410 -13.38 -2.51 -16.38
C TYR A 410 -14.69 -2.01 -16.97
N ALA A 411 -15.08 -2.44 -18.18
CA ALA A 411 -16.28 -1.95 -18.83
C ALA A 411 -17.58 -2.28 -18.05
N ILE A 412 -17.62 -3.41 -17.35
CA ILE A 412 -18.82 -3.82 -16.59
C ILE A 412 -19.00 -2.91 -15.36
N ILE A 413 -17.90 -2.52 -14.73
CA ILE A 413 -17.92 -1.63 -13.56
C ILE A 413 -18.19 -0.20 -14.01
N ASP A 414 -17.52 0.27 -15.08
CA ASP A 414 -17.77 1.60 -15.68
C ASP A 414 -19.27 1.75 -16.01
N ASP A 415 -19.87 0.77 -16.69
CA ASP A 415 -21.30 0.79 -17.05
C ASP A 415 -22.21 0.81 -15.80
N ALA A 416 -21.86 0.07 -14.75
CA ALA A 416 -22.67 -0.01 -13.53
C ALA A 416 -22.59 1.28 -12.70
N VAL A 417 -21.41 1.92 -12.64
CA VAL A 417 -21.24 3.20 -11.92
C VAL A 417 -21.90 4.34 -12.67
N ASN A 418 -21.73 4.41 -14.00
CA ASN A 418 -22.26 5.52 -14.81
C ASN A 418 -23.77 5.43 -15.10
N ALA A 419 -24.42 4.30 -14.82
CA ALA A 419 -25.86 4.10 -15.00
C ALA A 419 -26.70 4.50 -13.78
N SER A 420 -26.08 4.81 -12.66
CA SER A 420 -26.70 5.03 -11.34
C SER A 420 -26.97 6.49 -11.00
#